data_f0ce02a093596132a978fcb4225de2e3
#
_entry.id   f0ce02a093596132a978fcb4225de2e3
#
_cell.length_a   1.000
_cell.length_b   1.000
_cell.length_c   1.000
_cell.angle_alpha   90.00
_cell.angle_beta   90.00
_cell.angle_gamma   90.00
#
_symmetry.space_group_name_H-M   'P 1'
#
loop_
_entity.id
_entity.type
_entity.pdbx_description
1 polymer ?
#
loop_
_entity_poly.entity_id
_entity_poly.type
_entity_poly.pdbx_seq_one_letter_code
_entity_poly.pdbx_strand_id
1 'polypeptide(L)'
;MPRLALLATLLLAANALVSCTSQSFATRIDDRTFRIEGPGVPGGAEAPNRRMAERVCPGGYRVLDSTRHKEGMSDGGDSAVFTNWVIRCL
;
A
#
# COMPACT_ATOMS: atom_id res chain seq x y z
N MET A 1 -11.99 -20.86 -31.80
CA MET A 1 -10.92 -21.79 -31.44
C MET A 1 -10.92 -21.96 -29.92
N PRO A 2 -11.35 -23.12 -29.38
CA PRO A 2 -11.53 -23.28 -27.95
C PRO A 2 -10.21 -23.22 -27.14
N ARG A 3 -9.07 -23.47 -27.76
CA ARG A 3 -7.79 -23.45 -27.06
C ARG A 3 -7.31 -22.04 -26.67
N LEU A 4 -7.67 -21.03 -27.43
CA LEU A 4 -7.32 -19.63 -27.12
C LEU A 4 -8.12 -19.09 -25.93
N ALA A 5 -9.38 -19.51 -25.80
CA ALA A 5 -10.22 -19.12 -24.67
C ALA A 5 -9.71 -19.71 -23.35
N LEU A 6 -9.20 -20.94 -23.36
CA LEU A 6 -8.62 -21.57 -22.18
C LEU A 6 -7.34 -20.88 -21.72
N LEU A 7 -6.48 -20.47 -22.63
CA LEU A 7 -5.26 -19.74 -22.31
C LEU A 7 -5.56 -18.36 -21.69
N ALA A 8 -6.55 -17.65 -22.21
CA ALA A 8 -6.98 -16.37 -21.66
C ALA A 8 -7.52 -16.52 -20.23
N THR A 9 -8.28 -17.57 -19.96
CA THR A 9 -8.81 -17.86 -18.62
C THR A 9 -7.68 -18.15 -17.61
N LEU A 10 -6.66 -18.90 -18.01
CA LEU A 10 -5.52 -19.18 -17.14
C LEU A 10 -4.72 -17.92 -16.81
N LEU A 11 -4.53 -17.02 -17.76
CA LEU A 11 -3.85 -15.74 -17.54
C LEU A 11 -4.60 -14.84 -16.55
N LEU A 12 -5.92 -14.79 -16.63
CA LEU A 12 -6.75 -14.05 -15.70
C LEU A 12 -6.67 -14.62 -14.29
N ALA A 13 -6.65 -15.92 -14.14
CA ALA A 13 -6.49 -16.58 -12.84
C ALA A 13 -5.13 -16.26 -12.21
N ALA A 14 -4.05 -16.24 -13.00
CA ALA A 14 -2.73 -15.88 -12.52
C ALA A 14 -2.67 -14.43 -12.05
N ASN A 15 -3.31 -13.50 -12.73
CA ASN A 15 -3.39 -12.10 -12.33
C ASN A 15 -4.16 -11.91 -11.02
N ALA A 16 -5.20 -12.69 -10.78
CA ALA A 16 -5.97 -12.65 -9.53
C ALA A 16 -5.13 -13.05 -8.31
N LEU A 17 -4.18 -13.97 -8.47
CA LEU A 17 -3.29 -14.41 -7.39
C LEU A 17 -2.30 -13.33 -6.96
N VAL A 18 -1.92 -12.42 -7.85
CA VAL A 18 -0.97 -11.34 -7.56
C VAL A 18 -1.62 -10.22 -6.75
N SER A 19 -2.95 -10.15 -6.66
CA SER A 19 -3.66 -9.07 -5.97
C SER A 19 -3.75 -9.24 -4.44
N CYS A 20 -3.14 -10.30 -3.87
CA CYS A 20 -3.20 -10.60 -2.44
C CYS A 20 -2.05 -10.02 -1.63
N THR A 21 -1.33 -9.03 -2.13
CA THR A 21 -0.24 -8.39 -1.39
C THR A 21 -0.78 -7.28 -0.47
N SER A 22 -0.13 -7.12 0.71
CA SER A 22 -0.46 -6.06 1.64
C SER A 22 -0.26 -4.70 0.99
N GLN A 23 -1.25 -3.82 1.10
CA GLN A 23 -1.24 -2.51 0.48
C GLN A 23 -1.57 -1.44 1.51
N SER A 24 -1.07 -0.24 1.25
CA SER A 24 -1.47 0.95 1.98
C SER A 24 -2.80 1.48 1.46
N PHE A 25 -3.49 2.23 2.31
CA PHE A 25 -4.74 2.89 1.96
C PHE A 25 -4.52 4.40 1.89
N ALA A 26 -5.14 5.04 0.91
CA ALA A 26 -5.09 6.48 0.76
C ALA A 26 -6.47 7.07 0.99
N THR A 27 -6.55 8.11 1.81
CA THR A 27 -7.77 8.88 2.04
C THR A 27 -7.50 10.32 1.63
N ARG A 28 -8.36 10.88 0.78
CA ARG A 28 -8.22 12.26 0.34
C ARG A 28 -8.63 13.19 1.48
N ILE A 29 -7.76 14.16 1.81
CA ILE A 29 -8.03 15.22 2.77
C ILE A 29 -8.52 16.47 2.04
N ASP A 30 -7.83 16.85 0.96
CA ASP A 30 -8.23 17.95 0.08
C ASP A 30 -7.76 17.63 -1.35
N ASP A 31 -7.83 18.58 -2.27
CA ASP A 31 -7.52 18.37 -3.68
C ASP A 31 -6.13 17.83 -3.95
N ARG A 32 -5.18 18.08 -3.06
CA ARG A 32 -3.78 17.71 -3.24
C ARG A 32 -3.19 16.93 -2.08
N THR A 33 -3.96 16.75 -1.01
CA THR A 33 -3.45 16.17 0.24
C THR A 33 -4.13 14.86 0.51
N PHE A 34 -3.32 13.86 0.85
CA PHE A 34 -3.79 12.52 1.14
C PHE A 34 -3.17 12.02 2.44
N ARG A 35 -3.98 11.27 3.19
CA ARG A 35 -3.46 10.45 4.29
C ARG A 35 -3.21 9.06 3.74
N ILE A 36 -2.00 8.56 3.95
CA ILE A 36 -1.60 7.20 3.56
C ILE A 36 -1.47 6.38 4.85
N GLU A 37 -2.25 5.32 4.96
CA GLU A 37 -2.18 4.41 6.10
C GLU A 37 -1.57 3.10 5.62
N GLY A 38 -0.42 2.75 6.18
CA GLY A 38 0.29 1.54 5.82
C GLY A 38 -0.18 0.33 6.60
N PRO A 39 -0.01 -0.88 6.04
CA PRO A 39 -0.29 -2.10 6.79
C PRO A 39 0.66 -2.27 7.96
N GLY A 40 0.20 -2.94 9.01
CA GLY A 40 1.05 -3.28 10.15
C GLY A 40 1.98 -4.43 9.78
N VAL A 41 3.25 -4.14 9.62
CA VAL A 41 4.28 -5.13 9.26
C VAL A 41 5.54 -4.88 10.08
N PRO A 42 6.36 -5.91 10.29
CA PRO A 42 7.66 -5.72 10.95
C PRO A 42 8.51 -4.71 10.15
N GLY A 43 9.10 -3.75 10.85
CA GLY A 43 9.95 -2.75 10.22
C GLY A 43 9.23 -1.57 9.58
N GLY A 44 7.91 -1.63 9.43
CA GLY A 44 7.10 -0.55 8.88
C GLY A 44 6.77 -0.71 7.40
N ALA A 45 5.90 0.13 6.92
CA ALA A 45 5.28 0.00 5.60
C ALA A 45 5.70 1.12 4.64
N GLU A 46 6.99 1.47 4.61
CA GLU A 46 7.47 2.56 3.75
C GLU A 46 7.30 2.25 2.26
N ALA A 47 7.61 1.02 1.83
CA ALA A 47 7.50 0.64 0.43
C ALA A 47 6.04 0.62 -0.07
N PRO A 48 5.06 0.02 0.65
CA PRO A 48 3.66 0.14 0.27
C PRO A 48 3.17 1.58 0.27
N ASN A 49 3.58 2.40 1.25
CA ASN A 49 3.20 3.80 1.31
C ASN A 49 3.72 4.57 0.11
N ARG A 50 4.97 4.32 -0.29
CA ARG A 50 5.56 4.95 -1.47
C ARG A 50 4.80 4.59 -2.73
N ARG A 51 4.46 3.32 -2.92
CA ARG A 51 3.69 2.88 -4.09
C ARG A 51 2.32 3.54 -4.15
N MET A 52 1.65 3.64 -3.00
CA MET A 52 0.35 4.31 -2.94
C MET A 52 0.48 5.81 -3.21
N ALA A 53 1.48 6.47 -2.63
CA ALA A 53 1.74 7.89 -2.86
C ALA A 53 2.02 8.19 -4.33
N GLU A 54 2.80 7.36 -4.99
CA GLU A 54 3.07 7.50 -6.44
C GLU A 54 1.81 7.31 -7.28
N ARG A 55 0.92 6.43 -6.84
CA ARG A 55 -0.34 6.16 -7.53
C ARG A 55 -1.29 7.34 -7.45
N VAL A 56 -1.45 7.96 -6.27
CA VAL A 56 -2.37 9.08 -6.09
C VAL A 56 -1.77 10.42 -6.49
N CYS A 57 -0.45 10.52 -6.55
CA CYS A 57 0.27 11.73 -6.95
C CYS A 57 1.26 11.41 -8.08
N PRO A 58 0.79 11.13 -9.31
CA PRO A 58 1.69 10.70 -10.38
C PRO A 58 2.73 11.75 -10.77
N GLY A 59 2.50 13.03 -10.48
CA GLY A 59 3.45 14.11 -10.73
C GLY A 59 4.47 14.32 -9.62
N GLY A 60 4.45 13.51 -8.58
CA GLY A 60 5.32 13.65 -7.43
C GLY A 60 4.59 14.11 -6.19
N TYR A 61 5.22 13.98 -5.04
CA TYR A 61 4.61 14.32 -3.77
C TYR A 61 5.67 14.74 -2.75
N ARG A 62 5.19 15.39 -1.69
CA ARG A 62 5.99 15.71 -0.52
C ARG A 62 5.34 15.09 0.70
N VAL A 63 6.12 14.48 1.56
CA VAL A 63 5.64 13.96 2.84
C VAL A 63 5.60 15.13 3.82
N LEU A 64 4.40 15.48 4.28
CA LEU A 64 4.19 16.57 5.24
C LEU A 64 4.35 16.08 6.67
N ASP A 65 3.94 14.84 6.94
CA ASP A 65 4.00 14.25 8.25
C ASP A 65 4.17 12.75 8.12
N SER A 66 4.90 12.16 9.06
CA SER A 66 5.13 10.72 9.11
C SER A 66 5.08 10.29 10.57
N THR A 67 4.18 9.38 10.87
CA THR A 67 4.03 8.81 12.21
C THR A 67 4.23 7.30 12.15
N ARG A 68 4.87 6.76 13.17
CA ARG A 68 5.07 5.32 13.33
C ARG A 68 4.65 4.93 14.73
N HIS A 69 3.89 3.84 14.82
CA HIS A 69 3.58 3.27 16.12
C HIS A 69 3.64 1.76 16.05
N LYS A 70 4.02 1.15 17.15
CA LYS A 70 4.10 -0.29 17.28
C LYS A 70 2.89 -0.79 18.02
N GLU A 71 2.22 -1.78 17.45
CA GLU A 71 1.26 -2.58 18.18
C GLU A 71 1.85 -3.98 18.24
N GLY A 72 2.37 -4.33 19.40
CA GLY A 72 3.10 -5.54 19.55
C GLY A 72 2.51 -6.48 20.56
N MET A 73 2.74 -7.75 20.33
CA MET A 73 2.54 -8.79 21.32
C MET A 73 3.68 -8.73 22.33
N SER A 74 3.36 -8.79 23.59
CA SER A 74 4.35 -8.67 24.67
C SER A 74 5.28 -9.87 24.81
N ASP A 75 5.06 -10.95 24.09
CA ASP A 75 5.73 -12.23 24.33
C ASP A 75 6.72 -12.62 23.24
N GLY A 76 7.53 -11.69 22.79
CA GLY A 76 8.61 -11.98 21.84
C GLY A 76 8.17 -12.23 20.42
N GLY A 77 6.90 -12.01 20.09
CA GLY A 77 6.44 -12.02 18.72
C GLY A 77 6.87 -10.75 17.98
N ASP A 78 6.89 -10.80 16.66
CA ASP A 78 7.21 -9.65 15.85
C ASP A 78 6.16 -8.56 16.03
N SER A 79 6.60 -7.37 16.45
CA SER A 79 5.71 -6.22 16.57
C SER A 79 5.29 -5.73 15.20
N ALA A 80 3.99 -5.50 15.02
CA ALA A 80 3.50 -4.82 13.83
C ALA A 80 3.81 -3.32 13.96
N VAL A 81 4.46 -2.76 12.97
CA VAL A 81 4.76 -1.33 12.90
C VAL A 81 3.84 -0.71 11.85
N PHE A 82 3.02 0.23 12.30
CA PHE A 82 2.12 0.99 11.43
C PHE A 82 2.81 2.32 11.08
N THR A 83 2.91 2.60 9.80
CA THR A 83 3.52 3.82 9.30
C THR A 83 2.48 4.61 8.53
N ASN A 84 2.16 5.80 9.00
CA ASN A 84 1.15 6.65 8.39
C ASN A 84 1.80 7.94 7.92
N TRP A 85 1.46 8.34 6.71
CA TRP A 85 1.96 9.56 6.09
C TRP A 85 0.81 10.51 5.80
N VAL A 86 1.09 11.80 5.88
CA VAL A 86 0.29 12.82 5.20
C VAL A 86 1.14 13.37 4.09
N ILE A 87 0.66 13.29 2.86
CA ILE A 87 1.40 13.70 1.67
C ILE A 87 0.62 14.77 0.92
N ARG A 88 1.35 15.60 0.19
CA ARG A 88 0.78 16.59 -0.71
C ARG A 88 1.36 16.41 -2.10
N CYS A 89 0.49 16.33 -3.11
CA CYS A 89 0.90 16.23 -4.50
C CYS A 89 1.54 17.54 -4.96
N LEU A 90 2.59 17.42 -5.73
CA LEU A 90 3.29 18.56 -6.33
C LEU A 90 2.58 19.11 -7.57
#